data_2b6626b993d91cf3dd6b6b45e7eb2f6a
#
_entry.id   2b6626b993d91cf3dd6b6b45e7eb2f6a
#
_cell.length_a   1.000
_cell.length_b   1.000
_cell.length_c   1.000
_cell.angle_alpha   90.00
_cell.angle_beta   90.00
_cell.angle_gamma   90.00
#
_symmetry.space_group_name_H-M   'P 1'
#
loop_
_entity.id
_entity.type
_entity.pdbx_description
1 polymer ?
#
loop_
_entity_poly.entity_id
_entity_poly.type
_entity_poly.pdbx_seq_one_letter_code
_entity_poly.pdbx_strand_id
1 'polypeptide(L)'
;MSANAQKGLIGELLYLEYLIDQNGVKHAFESWVGPDGSDQDFLLDDSWTEVKTTTISSDSINISSLEQLDRDDFGRLVVYFMDKVDSPNKSTITLGDIFERVFAKLTDSQYIDSLICKTSKVGFDIKNVEKYKTIHFKLVGSSCYAVRDEFPRLTKKNIPNGIISAGYSISLSSINNYRIEEK
;
A
#
# COMPACT_ATOMS: atom_id res chain seq x y z
N MET A 1 3.27 14.35 8.74
CA MET A 1 3.67 13.00 8.28
C MET A 1 5.17 12.97 7.98
N SER A 2 5.89 11.92 8.39
CA SER A 2 7.28 11.69 7.99
C SER A 2 7.38 11.32 6.50
N ALA A 3 8.58 11.38 5.91
CA ALA A 3 8.79 10.95 4.51
C ALA A 3 8.40 9.48 4.30
N ASN A 4 8.68 8.60 5.27
CA ASN A 4 8.29 7.19 5.18
C ASN A 4 6.77 7.01 5.26
N ALA A 5 6.07 7.77 6.11
CA ALA A 5 4.61 7.72 6.17
C ALA A 5 3.97 8.26 4.88
N GLN A 6 4.54 9.31 4.28
CA GLN A 6 4.08 9.80 2.98
C GLN A 6 4.31 8.75 1.88
N LYS A 7 5.48 8.12 1.87
CA LYS A 7 5.82 7.05 0.93
C LYS A 7 4.84 5.86 1.03
N GLY A 8 4.49 5.45 2.26
CA GLY A 8 3.49 4.40 2.49
C GLY A 8 2.14 4.75 1.91
N LEU A 9 1.60 5.93 2.26
CA LEU A 9 0.30 6.38 1.76
C LEU A 9 0.30 6.59 0.23
N ILE A 10 1.42 7.00 -0.37
CA ILE A 10 1.56 7.03 -1.85
C ILE A 10 1.31 5.63 -2.42
N GLY A 11 1.90 4.59 -1.84
CA GLY A 11 1.69 3.20 -2.29
C GLY A 11 0.23 2.78 -2.22
N GLU A 12 -0.44 3.02 -1.09
CA GLU A 12 -1.86 2.71 -0.95
C GLU A 12 -2.73 3.49 -1.96
N LEU A 13 -2.48 4.80 -2.15
CA LEU A 13 -3.23 5.61 -3.11
C LEU A 13 -2.96 5.22 -4.56
N LEU A 14 -1.76 4.77 -4.92
CA LEU A 14 -1.46 4.23 -6.24
C LEU A 14 -2.26 2.94 -6.49
N TYR A 15 -2.36 2.07 -5.49
CA TYR A 15 -3.14 0.84 -5.61
C TYR A 15 -4.65 1.14 -5.62
N LEU A 16 -5.12 2.09 -4.82
CA LEU A 16 -6.50 2.59 -4.88
C LEU A 16 -6.84 3.14 -6.27
N GLU A 17 -5.95 3.95 -6.86
CA GLU A 17 -6.11 4.48 -8.22
C GLU A 17 -6.21 3.34 -9.25
N TYR A 18 -5.34 2.35 -9.16
CA TYR A 18 -5.41 1.14 -9.99
C TYR A 18 -6.77 0.43 -9.86
N LEU A 19 -7.25 0.21 -8.63
CA LEU A 19 -8.55 -0.43 -8.41
C LEU A 19 -9.72 0.41 -8.94
N ILE A 20 -9.67 1.73 -8.85
CA ILE A 20 -10.68 2.63 -9.45
C ILE A 20 -10.74 2.39 -10.96
N ASP A 21 -9.59 2.30 -11.62
CA ASP A 21 -9.52 2.13 -13.06
C ASP A 21 -9.97 0.72 -13.52
N GLN A 22 -9.75 -0.31 -12.70
CA GLN A 22 -10.12 -1.69 -13.02
C GLN A 22 -11.56 -2.04 -12.64
N ASN A 23 -12.00 -1.63 -11.45
CA ASN A 23 -13.23 -2.12 -10.82
C ASN A 23 -14.25 -1.01 -10.52
N GLY A 24 -13.89 0.25 -10.79
CA GLY A 24 -14.72 1.42 -10.49
C GLY A 24 -14.59 1.91 -9.06
N VAL A 25 -15.02 3.15 -8.86
CA VAL A 25 -14.85 3.91 -7.61
C VAL A 25 -15.47 3.18 -6.40
N LYS A 26 -16.70 2.69 -6.55
CA LYS A 26 -17.41 2.03 -5.44
C LYS A 26 -16.62 0.87 -4.89
N HIS A 27 -16.27 -0.10 -5.74
CA HIS A 27 -15.55 -1.31 -5.33
C HIS A 27 -14.18 -0.99 -4.72
N ALA A 28 -13.44 -0.05 -5.32
CA ALA A 28 -12.14 0.39 -4.83
C ALA A 28 -12.22 0.99 -3.41
N PHE A 29 -13.20 1.84 -3.15
CA PHE A 29 -13.35 2.47 -1.82
C PHE A 29 -13.89 1.53 -0.75
N GLU A 30 -14.79 0.62 -1.11
CA GLU A 30 -15.31 -0.42 -0.20
C GLU A 30 -14.19 -1.40 0.21
N SER A 31 -13.26 -1.70 -0.71
CA SER A 31 -12.14 -2.59 -0.43
C SER A 31 -11.00 -1.94 0.36
N TRP A 32 -10.82 -0.62 0.31
CA TRP A 32 -9.72 0.08 1.00
C TRP A 32 -10.01 0.26 2.49
N VAL A 33 -9.46 -0.62 3.33
CA VAL A 33 -9.77 -0.72 4.78
C VAL A 33 -8.57 -0.42 5.69
N GLY A 34 -7.36 -0.33 5.16
CA GLY A 34 -6.15 -0.05 5.94
C GLY A 34 -6.27 1.20 6.83
N PRO A 35 -6.71 2.36 6.32
CA PRO A 35 -6.89 3.56 7.14
C PRO A 35 -7.97 3.44 8.22
N ASP A 36 -8.83 2.44 8.15
CA ASP A 36 -9.86 2.16 9.14
C ASP A 36 -9.35 1.27 10.28
N GLY A 37 -8.07 0.86 10.23
CA GLY A 37 -7.41 0.05 11.25
C GLY A 37 -7.51 -1.44 11.02
N SER A 38 -7.79 -1.87 9.79
CA SER A 38 -7.65 -3.27 9.39
C SER A 38 -6.18 -3.69 9.34
N ASP A 39 -5.93 -4.98 9.51
CA ASP A 39 -4.59 -5.56 9.41
C ASP A 39 -4.06 -5.55 7.96
N GLN A 40 -4.95 -5.63 6.96
CA GLN A 40 -4.63 -5.51 5.54
C GLN A 40 -5.08 -4.17 4.99
N ASP A 41 -4.40 -3.69 3.94
CA ASP A 41 -4.74 -2.41 3.30
C ASP A 41 -6.04 -2.50 2.50
N PHE A 42 -6.26 -3.62 1.80
CA PHE A 42 -7.45 -3.83 0.97
C PHE A 42 -8.05 -5.22 1.19
N LEU A 43 -9.38 -5.26 1.33
CA LEU A 43 -10.17 -6.49 1.37
C LEU A 43 -11.10 -6.51 0.15
N LEU A 44 -10.86 -7.44 -0.77
CA LEU A 44 -11.69 -7.68 -1.95
C LEU A 44 -12.60 -8.90 -1.68
N ASP A 45 -13.59 -9.16 -2.54
CA ASP A 45 -14.60 -10.19 -2.31
C ASP A 45 -14.01 -11.56 -1.96
N ASP A 46 -12.99 -12.01 -2.73
CA ASP A 46 -12.36 -13.33 -2.59
C ASP A 46 -10.86 -13.26 -2.26
N SER A 47 -10.35 -12.09 -1.88
CA SER A 47 -8.93 -11.91 -1.66
C SER A 47 -8.63 -10.67 -0.82
N TRP A 48 -7.37 -10.53 -0.42
CA TRP A 48 -6.88 -9.35 0.26
C TRP A 48 -5.57 -8.89 -0.37
N THR A 49 -5.22 -7.63 -0.14
CA THR A 49 -3.96 -7.06 -0.60
C THR A 49 -3.30 -6.26 0.52
N GLU A 50 -2.03 -6.52 0.71
CA GLU A 50 -1.11 -5.70 1.48
C GLU A 50 -0.21 -4.92 0.52
N VAL A 51 -0.08 -3.63 0.74
CA VAL A 51 0.74 -2.73 -0.08
C VAL A 51 2.00 -2.34 0.69
N LYS A 52 3.14 -2.53 0.08
CA LYS A 52 4.42 -2.10 0.64
C LYS A 52 5.14 -1.16 -0.32
N THR A 53 5.93 -0.28 0.26
CA THR A 53 6.84 0.58 -0.51
C THR A 53 8.26 0.38 -0.03
N THR A 54 9.19 0.23 -0.96
CA THR A 54 10.61 0.08 -0.64
C THR A 54 11.48 0.93 -1.56
N THR A 55 12.77 1.00 -1.31
CA THR A 55 13.73 1.64 -2.22
C THR A 55 14.12 0.68 -3.33
N ILE A 56 14.62 1.21 -4.45
CA ILE A 56 15.04 0.41 -5.61
C ILE A 56 16.20 -0.52 -5.25
N SER A 57 17.09 -0.07 -4.36
CA SER A 57 18.25 -0.83 -3.90
C SER A 57 17.95 -1.81 -2.76
N SER A 58 16.72 -1.85 -2.25
CA SER A 58 16.38 -2.76 -1.16
C SER A 58 16.27 -4.20 -1.66
N ASP A 59 16.84 -5.12 -0.90
CA ASP A 59 16.74 -6.57 -1.10
C ASP A 59 15.61 -7.20 -0.28
N SER A 60 14.90 -6.39 0.53
CA SER A 60 13.87 -6.87 1.45
C SER A 60 12.74 -5.85 1.65
N ILE A 61 11.63 -6.34 2.20
CA ILE A 61 10.47 -5.57 2.63
C ILE A 61 10.17 -5.86 4.11
N ASN A 62 9.67 -4.85 4.82
CA ASN A 62 9.27 -4.99 6.21
C ASN A 62 7.78 -5.30 6.34
N ILE A 63 7.47 -6.32 7.13
CA ILE A 63 6.13 -6.67 7.59
C ILE A 63 6.04 -6.23 9.06
N SER A 64 5.14 -5.31 9.35
CA SER A 64 5.12 -4.62 10.66
C SER A 64 4.48 -5.45 11.76
N SER A 65 3.59 -6.37 11.40
CA SER A 65 2.92 -7.28 12.33
C SER A 65 2.65 -8.64 11.68
N LEU A 66 2.37 -9.64 12.50
CA LEU A 66 1.97 -10.98 12.02
C LEU A 66 0.70 -10.92 11.18
N GLU A 67 -0.26 -10.14 11.65
CA GLU A 67 -1.61 -10.05 11.12
C GLU A 67 -1.65 -9.59 9.66
N GLN A 68 -0.67 -8.79 9.22
CA GLN A 68 -0.63 -8.26 7.86
C GLN A 68 -0.64 -9.34 6.77
N LEU A 69 -0.03 -10.51 7.03
CA LEU A 69 0.01 -11.63 6.09
C LEU A 69 -0.61 -12.91 6.65
N ASP A 70 -1.23 -12.87 7.86
CA ASP A 70 -1.81 -14.04 8.53
C ASP A 70 -3.31 -14.20 8.18
N ARG A 71 -3.58 -14.59 6.94
CA ARG A 71 -4.92 -14.96 6.47
C ARG A 71 -4.86 -16.25 5.66
N ASP A 72 -5.95 -17.03 5.71
CA ASP A 72 -6.06 -18.33 5.02
C ASP A 72 -6.54 -18.18 3.57
N ASP A 73 -7.26 -17.10 3.26
CA ASP A 73 -7.73 -16.78 1.92
C ASP A 73 -6.59 -16.28 1.01
N PHE A 74 -6.83 -16.21 -0.30
CA PHE A 74 -5.84 -15.77 -1.27
C PHE A 74 -5.43 -14.32 -1.02
N GLY A 75 -4.13 -14.10 -0.84
CA GLY A 75 -3.57 -12.78 -0.61
C GLY A 75 -2.67 -12.31 -1.74
N ARG A 76 -2.53 -10.99 -1.84
CA ARG A 76 -1.55 -10.31 -2.69
C ARG A 76 -0.67 -9.41 -1.84
N LEU A 77 0.61 -9.42 -2.15
CA LEU A 77 1.57 -8.45 -1.65
C LEU A 77 2.03 -7.60 -2.82
N VAL A 78 1.62 -6.35 -2.83
CA VAL A 78 2.01 -5.37 -3.87
C VAL A 78 3.15 -4.52 -3.34
N VAL A 79 4.26 -4.49 -4.06
CA VAL A 79 5.47 -3.74 -3.66
C VAL A 79 5.77 -2.67 -4.70
N TYR A 80 5.67 -1.40 -4.31
CA TYR A 80 6.11 -0.27 -5.13
C TYR A 80 7.56 0.09 -4.82
N PHE A 81 8.37 0.21 -5.88
CA PHE A 81 9.78 0.60 -5.78
C PHE A 81 9.91 2.10 -6.07
N MET A 82 10.29 2.86 -5.06
CA MET A 82 10.45 4.31 -5.20
C MET A 82 11.53 4.87 -4.28
N ASP A 83 12.34 5.76 -4.81
CA ASP A 83 13.39 6.48 -4.09
C ASP A 83 12.99 7.93 -3.85
N LYS A 84 13.32 8.44 -2.66
CA LYS A 84 13.28 9.87 -2.41
C LYS A 84 14.36 10.56 -3.26
N VAL A 85 14.01 11.68 -3.89
CA VAL A 85 14.92 12.45 -4.71
C VAL A 85 14.95 13.91 -4.28
N ASP A 86 16.13 14.51 -4.28
CA ASP A 86 16.33 15.92 -3.90
C ASP A 86 16.17 16.88 -5.11
N SER A 87 16.31 16.34 -6.33
CA SER A 87 16.14 17.12 -7.58
C SER A 87 14.91 16.61 -8.34
N PRO A 88 13.74 17.20 -8.14
CA PRO A 88 12.51 16.77 -8.79
C PRO A 88 12.56 17.04 -10.30
N ASN A 89 11.92 16.18 -11.06
CA ASN A 89 11.70 16.33 -12.50
C ASN A 89 10.28 15.87 -12.85
N LYS A 90 9.92 15.90 -14.14
CA LYS A 90 8.56 15.54 -14.61
C LYS A 90 8.13 14.08 -14.32
N SER A 91 9.08 13.20 -13.97
CA SER A 91 8.80 11.80 -13.64
C SER A 91 8.71 11.52 -12.14
N THR A 92 8.87 12.55 -11.31
CA THR A 92 8.73 12.43 -9.86
C THR A 92 7.30 12.70 -9.43
N ILE A 93 6.91 12.06 -8.33
CA ILE A 93 5.59 12.16 -7.73
C ILE A 93 5.71 12.62 -6.28
N THR A 94 4.69 13.27 -5.78
CA THR A 94 4.53 13.62 -4.38
C THR A 94 3.23 13.03 -3.82
N LEU A 95 3.08 13.02 -2.51
CA LEU A 95 1.81 12.58 -1.92
C LEU A 95 0.65 13.51 -2.33
N GLY A 96 0.91 14.82 -2.43
CA GLY A 96 -0.09 15.79 -2.90
C GLY A 96 -0.56 15.49 -4.31
N ASP A 97 0.38 15.19 -5.25
CA ASP A 97 0.04 14.87 -6.64
C ASP A 97 -0.83 13.62 -6.74
N ILE A 98 -0.48 12.55 -6.02
CA ILE A 98 -1.24 11.29 -6.06
C ILE A 98 -2.63 11.48 -5.44
N PHE A 99 -2.71 12.21 -4.32
CA PHE A 99 -4.00 12.54 -3.72
C PHE A 99 -4.89 13.31 -4.70
N GLU A 100 -4.38 14.34 -5.36
CA GLU A 100 -5.13 15.12 -6.36
C GLU A 100 -5.55 14.27 -7.56
N ARG A 101 -4.72 13.33 -8.01
CA ARG A 101 -5.08 12.39 -9.10
C ARG A 101 -6.25 11.49 -8.72
N VAL A 102 -6.21 10.89 -7.52
CA VAL A 102 -7.33 10.08 -7.02
C VAL A 102 -8.58 10.95 -6.85
N PHE A 103 -8.43 12.12 -6.24
CA PHE A 103 -9.53 13.06 -6.04
C PHE A 103 -10.21 13.46 -7.36
N ALA A 104 -9.45 13.71 -8.41
CA ALA A 104 -9.97 14.09 -9.72
C ALA A 104 -10.80 12.99 -10.42
N LYS A 105 -10.66 11.72 -10.00
CA LYS A 105 -11.46 10.60 -10.51
C LYS A 105 -12.82 10.48 -9.82
N LEU A 106 -13.07 11.23 -8.75
CA LEU A 106 -14.28 11.13 -7.93
C LEU A 106 -15.29 12.19 -8.35
N THR A 107 -16.52 11.77 -8.65
CA THR A 107 -17.64 12.65 -8.97
C THR A 107 -18.73 12.63 -7.90
N ASP A 108 -18.78 11.59 -7.08
CA ASP A 108 -19.75 11.44 -6.00
C ASP A 108 -19.15 11.97 -4.70
N SER A 109 -19.88 12.86 -4.01
CA SER A 109 -19.45 13.46 -2.74
C SER A 109 -19.18 12.43 -1.66
N GLN A 110 -19.89 11.30 -1.65
CA GLN A 110 -19.68 10.21 -0.70
C GLN A 110 -18.25 9.67 -0.75
N TYR A 111 -17.68 9.50 -1.94
CA TYR A 111 -16.30 8.98 -2.08
C TYR A 111 -15.26 10.07 -1.88
N ILE A 112 -15.60 11.33 -2.19
CA ILE A 112 -14.77 12.48 -1.82
C ILE A 112 -14.62 12.57 -0.30
N ASP A 113 -15.73 12.50 0.43
CA ASP A 113 -15.73 12.53 1.90
C ASP A 113 -15.01 11.31 2.48
N SER A 114 -15.17 10.13 1.87
CA SER A 114 -14.46 8.91 2.25
C SER A 114 -12.94 9.05 2.07
N LEU A 115 -12.48 9.58 0.93
CA LEU A 115 -11.06 9.83 0.67
C LEU A 115 -10.46 10.75 1.74
N ILE A 116 -11.14 11.87 2.00
CA ILE A 116 -10.71 12.86 3.01
C ILE A 116 -10.66 12.23 4.40
N CYS A 117 -11.71 11.50 4.79
CA CYS A 117 -11.80 10.86 6.09
C CYS A 117 -10.69 9.82 6.27
N LYS A 118 -10.54 8.89 5.32
CA LYS A 118 -9.55 7.80 5.38
C LYS A 118 -8.11 8.35 5.41
N THR A 119 -7.77 9.29 4.53
CA THR A 119 -6.42 9.89 4.51
C THR A 119 -6.13 10.72 5.78
N SER A 120 -7.14 11.37 6.36
CA SER A 120 -6.97 12.11 7.62
C SER A 120 -6.64 11.20 8.81
N LYS A 121 -7.19 9.99 8.86
CA LYS A 121 -6.89 8.99 9.92
C LYS A 121 -5.41 8.61 9.96
N VAL A 122 -4.76 8.60 8.81
CA VAL A 122 -3.31 8.31 8.69
C VAL A 122 -2.44 9.57 8.73
N GLY A 123 -3.04 10.73 9.04
CA GLY A 123 -2.32 11.99 9.31
C GLY A 123 -2.13 12.90 8.10
N PHE A 124 -2.85 12.67 7.00
CA PHE A 124 -2.89 13.61 5.88
C PHE A 124 -3.87 14.75 6.17
N ASP A 125 -3.41 15.99 6.04
CA ASP A 125 -4.23 17.19 6.26
C ASP A 125 -4.57 17.84 4.92
N ILE A 126 -5.78 17.63 4.43
CA ILE A 126 -6.25 18.17 3.15
C ILE A 126 -6.20 19.70 3.09
N LYS A 127 -6.33 20.40 4.24
CA LYS A 127 -6.26 21.88 4.28
C LYS A 127 -4.86 22.41 3.94
N ASN A 128 -3.86 21.54 3.98
CA ASN A 128 -2.46 21.87 3.77
C ASN A 128 -1.80 20.94 2.70
N VAL A 129 -2.52 20.63 1.62
CA VAL A 129 -2.02 19.73 0.53
C VAL A 129 -0.64 20.15 0.02
N GLU A 130 -0.38 21.45 -0.10
CA GLU A 130 0.91 21.99 -0.56
C GLU A 130 2.12 21.52 0.28
N LYS A 131 1.93 21.21 1.57
CA LYS A 131 3.00 20.62 2.39
C LYS A 131 3.43 19.25 1.92
N TYR A 132 2.54 18.52 1.25
CA TYR A 132 2.78 17.17 0.75
C TYR A 132 3.29 17.14 -0.69
N LYS A 133 3.54 18.33 -1.29
CA LYS A 133 4.19 18.49 -2.59
C LYS A 133 5.69 18.82 -2.48
N THR A 134 6.25 18.76 -1.27
CA THR A 134 7.65 19.13 -1.00
C THR A 134 8.62 17.94 -0.97
N ILE A 135 8.12 16.72 -0.75
CA ILE A 135 8.93 15.50 -0.75
C ILE A 135 8.64 14.73 -2.03
N HIS A 136 9.65 14.62 -2.86
CA HIS A 136 9.53 13.99 -4.17
C HIS A 136 10.07 12.56 -4.16
N PHE A 137 9.35 11.68 -4.86
CA PHE A 137 9.75 10.29 -5.05
C PHE A 137 9.80 9.96 -6.55
N LYS A 138 10.81 9.19 -6.93
CA LYS A 138 10.89 8.60 -8.27
C LYS A 138 10.33 7.17 -8.18
N LEU A 139 9.13 6.96 -8.72
CA LEU A 139 8.54 5.64 -8.88
C LEU A 139 9.21 4.93 -10.07
N VAL A 140 9.70 3.70 -9.86
CA VAL A 140 10.38 2.92 -10.90
C VAL A 140 9.49 1.78 -11.39
N GLY A 141 8.63 1.27 -10.54
CA GLY A 141 7.68 0.22 -10.88
C GLY A 141 7.10 -0.48 -9.67
N SER A 142 6.36 -1.53 -9.92
CA SER A 142 5.76 -2.38 -8.91
C SER A 142 5.99 -3.86 -9.20
N SER A 143 5.78 -4.68 -8.19
CA SER A 143 5.70 -6.13 -8.32
C SER A 143 4.58 -6.65 -7.45
N CYS A 144 3.81 -7.61 -7.96
CA CYS A 144 2.75 -8.28 -7.24
C CYS A 144 3.15 -9.72 -6.97
N TYR A 145 2.90 -10.19 -5.74
CA TYR A 145 3.23 -11.55 -5.30
C TYR A 145 1.99 -12.22 -4.71
N ALA A 146 1.73 -13.46 -5.10
CA ALA A 146 0.67 -14.28 -4.52
C ALA A 146 1.08 -14.75 -3.12
N VAL A 147 0.33 -14.37 -2.11
CA VAL A 147 0.53 -14.83 -0.72
C VAL A 147 -0.37 -16.04 -0.48
N ARG A 148 0.21 -17.22 -0.66
CA ARG A 148 -0.48 -18.52 -0.54
C ARG A 148 0.53 -19.62 -0.17
N ASP A 149 0.03 -20.75 0.28
CA ASP A 149 0.82 -21.96 0.51
C ASP A 149 2.14 -21.69 1.27
N GLU A 150 3.27 -22.07 0.69
CA GLU A 150 4.62 -21.94 1.24
C GLU A 150 5.22 -20.51 1.09
N PHE A 151 4.39 -19.49 0.84
CA PHE A 151 4.90 -18.11 0.86
C PHE A 151 5.59 -17.81 2.19
N PRO A 152 6.82 -17.27 2.20
CA PRO A 152 7.60 -17.06 3.43
C PRO A 152 6.97 -15.95 4.29
N ARG A 153 6.08 -16.34 5.20
CA ARG A 153 5.40 -15.46 6.14
C ARG A 153 5.34 -16.07 7.54
N LEU A 154 5.34 -15.22 8.55
CA LEU A 154 4.99 -15.62 9.90
C LEU A 154 3.47 -15.55 10.08
N THR A 155 2.91 -16.57 10.68
CA THR A 155 1.48 -16.67 11.03
C THR A 155 1.35 -17.18 12.45
N LYS A 156 0.20 -17.00 13.08
CA LYS A 156 -0.10 -17.57 14.41
C LYS A 156 0.06 -19.09 14.45
N LYS A 157 -0.02 -19.76 13.27
CA LYS A 157 0.12 -21.22 13.16
C LYS A 157 1.57 -21.71 13.15
N ASN A 158 2.53 -20.86 12.71
CA ASN A 158 3.92 -21.26 12.52
C ASN A 158 4.93 -20.57 13.43
N ILE A 159 4.47 -19.70 14.34
CA ILE A 159 5.30 -19.11 15.40
C ILE A 159 5.25 -19.94 16.70
N PRO A 160 6.31 -19.92 17.53
CA PRO A 160 6.30 -20.56 18.84
C PRO A 160 5.20 -20.02 19.74
N ASN A 161 4.60 -20.92 20.55
CA ASN A 161 3.63 -20.54 21.58
C ASN A 161 4.22 -19.49 22.53
N GLY A 162 3.44 -18.45 22.86
CA GLY A 162 3.87 -17.37 23.75
C GLY A 162 4.38 -16.13 23.02
N ILE A 163 4.64 -16.18 21.70
CA ILE A 163 4.88 -14.98 20.91
C ILE A 163 3.52 -14.37 20.54
N ILE A 164 3.28 -13.14 21.00
CA ILE A 164 2.00 -12.43 20.81
C ILE A 164 2.06 -11.39 19.67
N SER A 165 3.26 -10.97 19.26
CA SER A 165 3.47 -10.07 18.14
C SER A 165 4.88 -10.23 17.59
N ALA A 166 5.07 -10.03 16.29
CA ALA A 166 6.38 -9.96 15.64
C ALA A 166 6.32 -9.12 14.38
N GLY A 167 7.32 -8.25 14.21
CA GLY A 167 7.64 -7.66 12.92
C GLY A 167 8.83 -8.41 12.32
N TYR A 168 8.89 -8.52 10.99
CA TYR A 168 9.93 -9.25 10.28
C TYR A 168 10.19 -8.68 8.89
N SER A 169 11.28 -9.11 8.27
CA SER A 169 11.58 -8.72 6.89
C SER A 169 11.56 -9.96 5.99
N ILE A 170 11.07 -9.79 4.78
CA ILE A 170 11.06 -10.82 3.73
C ILE A 170 12.06 -10.41 2.66
N SER A 171 12.96 -11.33 2.29
CA SER A 171 13.85 -11.13 1.14
C SER A 171 13.07 -11.15 -0.17
N LEU A 172 13.24 -10.12 -0.98
CA LEU A 172 12.58 -10.03 -2.30
C LEU A 172 13.01 -11.16 -3.23
N SER A 173 14.28 -11.60 -3.14
CA SER A 173 14.76 -12.73 -3.95
C SER A 173 14.09 -14.06 -3.58
N SER A 174 13.71 -14.24 -2.31
CA SER A 174 13.06 -15.46 -1.83
C SER A 174 11.60 -15.60 -2.30
N ILE A 175 10.97 -14.49 -2.69
CA ILE A 175 9.56 -14.47 -3.14
C ILE A 175 9.38 -14.35 -4.65
N ASN A 176 10.45 -14.35 -5.43
CA ASN A 176 10.37 -14.24 -6.89
C ASN A 176 9.48 -15.32 -7.55
N ASN A 177 9.46 -16.53 -7.00
CA ASN A 177 8.62 -17.63 -7.51
C ASN A 177 7.11 -17.42 -7.27
N TYR A 178 6.75 -16.46 -6.43
CA TYR A 178 5.36 -16.08 -6.12
C TYR A 178 4.90 -14.86 -6.94
N ARG A 179 5.77 -14.32 -7.80
CA ARG A 179 5.43 -13.16 -8.63
C ARG A 179 4.30 -13.51 -9.58
N ILE A 180 3.31 -12.64 -9.65
CA ILE A 180 2.16 -12.72 -10.55
C ILE A 180 2.02 -11.42 -11.32
N GLU A 181 1.35 -11.48 -12.48
CA GLU A 181 0.93 -10.27 -13.18
C GLU A 181 -0.29 -9.66 -12.46
N GLU A 182 -0.30 -8.35 -12.28
CA GLU A 182 -1.52 -7.63 -11.94
C GLU A 182 -2.44 -7.69 -13.16
N LYS A 183 -3.53 -8.46 -13.05
CA LYS A 183 -4.56 -8.56 -14.10
C LYS A 183 -5.70 -7.63 -13.79
#